data_9254faa6630d1777c42be8278cc997c3
#
_entry.id   9254faa6630d1777c42be8278cc997c3
#
_cell.length_a   1.000
_cell.length_b   1.000
_cell.length_c   1.000
_cell.angle_alpha   90.00
_cell.angle_beta   90.00
_cell.angle_gamma   90.00
#
_symmetry.space_group_name_H-M   'P 1'
#
loop_
_entity.id
_entity.type
_entity.pdbx_description
1 polymer ?
#
loop_
_entity_poly.entity_id
_entity_poly.type
_entity_poly.pdbx_seq_one_letter_code
_entity_poly.pdbx_strand_id
1 'polypeptide(L)'
;MIIDVHSHAWKYPDHFNDEFRNQAKRARAGQEVDLTVDYDQYCASAPDDVQTIVFGGKARLSGLWVDDCYVADYVAAHPDNLIGFMSVDPTQDGWQDEMRDGRESLGLQGIKLLPMYAGFRPDDRTLDPLWQYASKHRLPVLLHTGTTFIAQAPLECTLPRHIDPVAARFPDVRIILAHLSHPYEGECVATIRKHPHVYADISALHYRPFQLYHSLMLVQEYGVWDKVLFGTDYPFTTVNATVDGLRGLNAMLEGTALPRLDVGQIEAMIARNPLSDLGLA
;
A
#
# COMPACT_ATOMS: atom_id res chain seq x y z
N MET A 1 -12.16 0.65 16.33
CA MET A 1 -10.95 -0.05 15.81
C MET A 1 -10.65 0.47 14.43
N ILE A 2 -9.42 0.88 14.17
CA ILE A 2 -8.93 1.28 12.83
C ILE A 2 -8.07 0.15 12.29
N ILE A 3 -8.22 -0.18 11.00
CA ILE A 3 -7.33 -1.10 10.29
C ILE A 3 -6.49 -0.28 9.33
N ASP A 4 -5.18 -0.16 9.63
CA ASP A 4 -4.19 0.44 8.73
C ASP A 4 -3.65 -0.64 7.79
N VAL A 5 -4.06 -0.62 6.52
CA VAL A 5 -3.65 -1.67 5.57
C VAL A 5 -2.28 -1.44 4.95
N HIS A 6 -1.60 -0.33 5.26
CA HIS A 6 -0.35 0.04 4.61
C HIS A 6 0.64 0.71 5.57
N SER A 7 1.56 -0.08 6.11
CA SER A 7 2.65 0.39 6.95
C SER A 7 3.91 -0.42 6.69
N HIS A 8 5.08 0.13 7.00
CA HIS A 8 6.35 -0.53 6.73
C HIS A 8 6.96 -1.12 8.00
N ALA A 9 7.72 -2.22 7.81
CA ALA A 9 8.60 -2.82 8.79
C ALA A 9 9.99 -2.92 8.16
N TRP A 10 10.88 -1.99 8.47
CA TRP A 10 12.27 -1.98 8.04
C TRP A 10 13.18 -1.32 9.06
N LYS A 11 14.48 -1.49 8.91
CA LYS A 11 15.50 -0.85 9.72
C LYS A 11 16.26 0.17 8.87
N TYR A 12 16.06 1.45 9.19
CA TYR A 12 16.79 2.53 8.53
C TYR A 12 18.11 2.81 9.29
N PRO A 13 19.26 2.98 8.61
CA PRO A 13 19.44 2.95 7.15
C PRO A 13 19.77 1.55 6.57
N ASP A 14 19.83 0.51 7.36
CA ASP A 14 20.47 -0.78 7.03
C ASP A 14 19.86 -1.49 5.81
N HIS A 15 18.54 -1.36 5.60
CA HIS A 15 17.82 -2.00 4.49
C HIS A 15 17.83 -1.20 3.19
N PHE A 16 18.58 -0.08 3.15
CA PHE A 16 18.59 0.84 2.01
C PHE A 16 20.03 1.13 1.58
N ASN A 17 20.29 1.06 0.27
CA ASN A 17 21.59 1.50 -0.24
C ASN A 17 21.72 3.05 -0.24
N ASP A 18 22.93 3.55 -0.44
CA ASP A 18 23.24 4.97 -0.44
C ASP A 18 22.44 5.76 -1.49
N GLU A 19 22.25 5.15 -2.66
CA GLU A 19 21.53 5.81 -3.76
C GLU A 19 20.04 5.99 -3.43
N PHE A 20 19.39 4.94 -2.91
CA PHE A 20 18.00 5.06 -2.43
C PHE A 20 17.87 6.16 -1.38
N ARG A 21 18.74 6.14 -0.36
CA ARG A 21 18.73 7.13 0.73
C ARG A 21 18.90 8.57 0.21
N ASN A 22 19.80 8.79 -0.75
CA ASN A 22 19.98 10.10 -1.36
C ASN A 22 18.78 10.57 -2.15
N GLN A 23 18.11 9.67 -2.85
CA GLN A 23 16.90 9.99 -3.63
C GLN A 23 15.66 10.17 -2.74
N ALA A 24 15.57 9.46 -1.62
CA ALA A 24 14.48 9.56 -0.65
C ALA A 24 14.33 10.97 -0.04
N LYS A 25 15.39 11.78 -0.01
CA LYS A 25 15.35 13.20 0.39
C LYS A 25 14.36 14.04 -0.44
N ARG A 26 13.95 13.54 -1.61
CA ARG A 26 12.97 14.19 -2.50
C ARG A 26 11.55 13.61 -2.36
N ALA A 27 11.35 12.64 -1.48
CA ALA A 27 10.07 11.96 -1.34
C ALA A 27 8.93 12.91 -0.97
N ARG A 28 9.25 13.97 -0.23
CA ARG A 28 8.29 14.99 0.19
C ARG A 28 8.84 16.40 -0.09
N ALA A 29 8.09 17.17 -0.86
CA ALA A 29 8.53 18.53 -1.24
C ALA A 29 8.72 19.41 -0.02
N GLY A 30 9.93 19.98 0.12
CA GLY A 30 10.26 20.94 1.18
C GLY A 30 10.41 20.37 2.59
N GLN A 31 10.38 19.04 2.75
CA GLN A 31 10.53 18.38 4.04
C GLN A 31 11.45 17.16 3.90
N GLU A 32 12.34 16.99 4.87
CA GLU A 32 13.06 15.73 5.04
C GLU A 32 12.11 14.68 5.63
N VAL A 33 12.14 13.47 5.09
CA VAL A 33 11.36 12.34 5.60
C VAL A 33 12.28 11.46 6.42
N ASP A 34 11.95 11.30 7.69
CA ASP A 34 12.59 10.28 8.53
C ASP A 34 12.00 8.92 8.17
N LEU A 35 12.85 8.03 7.67
CA LEU A 35 12.46 6.67 7.29
C LEU A 35 12.60 5.67 8.45
N THR A 36 12.89 6.12 9.66
CA THR A 36 12.97 5.25 10.84
C THR A 36 11.59 4.70 11.18
N VAL A 37 11.48 3.39 11.24
CA VAL A 37 10.29 2.69 11.74
C VAL A 37 10.49 2.40 13.22
N ASP A 38 9.62 2.97 14.04
CA ASP A 38 9.59 2.80 15.49
C ASP A 38 8.15 2.45 15.92
N TYR A 39 7.98 1.27 16.52
CA TYR A 39 6.65 0.76 16.91
C TYR A 39 6.00 1.60 18.00
N ASP A 40 6.77 2.05 18.99
CA ASP A 40 6.23 2.84 20.10
C ASP A 40 5.77 4.22 19.61
N GLN A 41 6.53 4.83 18.69
CA GLN A 41 6.13 6.07 18.04
C GLN A 41 4.88 5.88 17.15
N TYR A 42 4.80 4.77 16.42
CA TYR A 42 3.61 4.44 15.65
C TYR A 42 2.38 4.34 16.56
N CYS A 43 2.46 3.56 17.64
CA CYS A 43 1.37 3.41 18.61
C CYS A 43 0.99 4.74 19.27
N ALA A 44 1.96 5.57 19.65
CA ALA A 44 1.70 6.90 20.21
C ALA A 44 0.99 7.86 19.23
N SER A 45 1.08 7.57 17.94
CA SER A 45 0.46 8.34 16.85
C SER A 45 -0.87 7.76 16.35
N ALA A 46 -1.39 6.74 17.03
CA ALA A 46 -2.59 6.00 16.65
C ALA A 46 -3.54 5.88 17.86
N PRO A 47 -4.84 5.57 17.62
CA PRO A 47 -5.73 5.13 18.69
C PRO A 47 -5.28 3.80 19.30
N ASP A 48 -5.69 3.54 20.56
CA ASP A 48 -5.31 2.32 21.28
C ASP A 48 -5.77 1.01 20.59
N ASP A 49 -6.81 1.08 19.76
CA ASP A 49 -7.42 -0.04 19.06
C ASP A 49 -7.09 -0.05 17.55
N VAL A 50 -5.83 0.11 17.18
CA VAL A 50 -5.36 -0.02 15.80
C VAL A 50 -4.80 -1.42 15.54
N GLN A 51 -5.14 -1.99 14.37
CA GLN A 51 -4.50 -3.17 13.81
C GLN A 51 -3.88 -2.82 12.47
N THR A 52 -2.68 -3.34 12.18
CA THR A 52 -1.86 -2.83 11.08
C THR A 52 -1.29 -3.95 10.23
N ILE A 53 -1.45 -3.83 8.91
CA ILE A 53 -0.72 -4.66 7.94
C ILE A 53 0.65 -4.02 7.74
N VAL A 54 1.71 -4.79 8.01
CA VAL A 54 3.10 -4.36 7.88
C VAL A 54 3.87 -5.23 6.90
N PHE A 55 4.79 -4.62 6.19
CA PHE A 55 5.67 -5.27 5.24
C PHE A 55 6.99 -4.54 5.11
N GLY A 56 8.00 -5.26 4.66
CA GLY A 56 9.28 -4.68 4.25
C GLY A 56 9.21 -4.14 2.82
N GLY A 57 10.16 -4.56 2.02
CA GLY A 57 10.21 -4.29 0.58
C GLY A 57 11.41 -5.02 -0.01
N LYS A 58 11.22 -5.64 -1.16
CA LYS A 58 12.29 -6.25 -1.95
C LYS A 58 12.28 -5.64 -3.35
N ALA A 59 13.30 -4.86 -3.67
CA ALA A 59 13.46 -4.20 -4.95
C ALA A 59 14.94 -3.92 -5.21
N ARG A 60 15.62 -4.90 -5.74
CA ARG A 60 17.08 -4.86 -5.95
C ARG A 60 17.51 -3.71 -6.85
N LEU A 61 16.72 -3.41 -7.91
CA LEU A 61 17.00 -2.32 -8.83
C LEU A 61 17.11 -0.95 -8.13
N SER A 62 16.27 -0.68 -7.16
CA SER A 62 16.25 0.62 -6.44
C SER A 62 17.08 0.61 -5.16
N GLY A 63 17.55 -0.56 -4.71
CA GLY A 63 18.41 -0.69 -3.52
C GLY A 63 17.67 -0.72 -2.18
N LEU A 64 16.40 -1.13 -2.20
CA LEU A 64 15.62 -1.48 -1.02
C LEU A 64 15.58 -3.00 -0.88
N TRP A 65 15.98 -3.51 0.30
CA TRP A 65 15.90 -4.95 0.57
C TRP A 65 15.69 -5.23 2.05
N VAL A 66 14.53 -5.82 2.35
CA VAL A 66 14.15 -6.27 3.69
C VAL A 66 13.87 -7.76 3.62
N ASP A 67 14.62 -8.56 4.37
CA ASP A 67 14.36 -9.99 4.44
C ASP A 67 13.05 -10.27 5.20
N ASP A 68 12.26 -11.25 4.73
CA ASP A 68 10.96 -11.55 5.30
C ASP A 68 11.06 -12.09 6.74
N CYS A 69 12.18 -12.70 7.14
CA CYS A 69 12.43 -13.07 8.53
C CYS A 69 12.43 -11.85 9.46
N TYR A 70 12.97 -10.69 9.03
CA TYR A 70 12.89 -9.46 9.81
C TYR A 70 11.44 -9.00 10.02
N VAL A 71 10.61 -9.09 8.98
CA VAL A 71 9.17 -8.76 9.08
C VAL A 71 8.46 -9.73 10.01
N ALA A 72 8.75 -11.03 9.90
CA ALA A 72 8.16 -12.06 10.78
C ALA A 72 8.54 -11.83 12.25
N ASP A 73 9.80 -11.53 12.54
CA ASP A 73 10.27 -11.21 13.90
C ASP A 73 9.60 -9.94 14.45
N TYR A 74 9.43 -8.92 13.60
CA TYR A 74 8.75 -7.68 13.97
C TYR A 74 7.28 -7.93 14.32
N VAL A 75 6.58 -8.74 13.54
CA VAL A 75 5.20 -9.16 13.82
C VAL A 75 5.10 -10.02 15.07
N ALA A 76 6.03 -10.97 15.25
CA ALA A 76 6.06 -11.84 16.42
C ALA A 76 6.27 -11.07 17.76
N ALA A 77 6.92 -9.92 17.70
CA ALA A 77 7.06 -9.03 18.84
C ALA A 77 5.75 -8.30 19.22
N HIS A 78 4.77 -8.19 18.28
CA HIS A 78 3.53 -7.45 18.46
C HIS A 78 2.32 -8.19 17.83
N PRO A 79 2.06 -9.46 18.22
CA PRO A 79 1.16 -10.37 17.47
C PRO A 79 -0.32 -9.97 17.53
N ASP A 80 -0.73 -9.19 18.53
CA ASP A 80 -2.13 -8.76 18.68
C ASP A 80 -2.49 -7.61 17.72
N ASN A 81 -1.48 -6.84 17.26
CA ASN A 81 -1.68 -5.60 16.53
C ASN A 81 -1.17 -5.65 15.09
N LEU A 82 -0.26 -6.57 14.76
CA LEU A 82 0.39 -6.59 13.46
C LEU A 82 0.05 -7.84 12.64
N ILE A 83 -0.18 -7.63 11.35
CA ILE A 83 -0.34 -8.68 10.33
C ILE A 83 0.79 -8.49 9.31
N GLY A 84 1.64 -9.51 9.16
CA GLY A 84 2.81 -9.43 8.29
C GLY A 84 2.53 -9.88 6.86
N PHE A 85 3.01 -9.10 5.88
CA PHE A 85 3.07 -9.52 4.49
C PHE A 85 4.52 -9.75 4.07
N MET A 86 4.77 -10.81 3.30
CA MET A 86 6.06 -11.04 2.67
C MET A 86 6.26 -10.11 1.48
N SER A 87 7.49 -9.78 1.16
CA SER A 87 7.83 -9.01 -0.04
C SER A 87 8.48 -9.90 -1.08
N VAL A 88 8.14 -9.70 -2.35
CA VAL A 88 8.71 -10.48 -3.46
C VAL A 88 9.29 -9.55 -4.51
N ASP A 89 10.55 -9.79 -4.91
CA ASP A 89 11.17 -9.22 -6.10
C ASP A 89 11.28 -10.31 -7.18
N PRO A 90 10.33 -10.38 -8.12
CA PRO A 90 10.29 -11.46 -9.10
C PRO A 90 11.36 -11.36 -10.20
N THR A 91 12.20 -10.34 -10.14
CA THR A 91 13.36 -10.20 -11.04
C THR A 91 14.58 -10.96 -10.53
N GLN A 92 14.52 -11.48 -9.31
CA GLN A 92 15.63 -12.22 -8.69
C GLN A 92 15.42 -13.73 -8.80
N ASP A 93 16.50 -14.48 -8.92
CA ASP A 93 16.46 -15.93 -8.90
C ASP A 93 15.96 -16.43 -7.52
N GLY A 94 15.14 -17.48 -7.52
CA GLY A 94 14.66 -18.10 -6.28
C GLY A 94 13.44 -17.40 -5.62
N TRP A 95 12.89 -16.36 -6.19
CA TRP A 95 11.76 -15.60 -5.62
C TRP A 95 10.54 -16.47 -5.28
N GLN A 96 10.33 -17.57 -6.04
CA GLN A 96 9.21 -18.50 -5.79
C GLN A 96 9.43 -19.31 -4.51
N ASP A 97 10.68 -19.67 -4.22
CA ASP A 97 11.03 -20.38 -2.99
C ASP A 97 10.94 -19.44 -1.80
N GLU A 98 11.42 -18.20 -1.93
CA GLU A 98 11.25 -17.17 -0.91
C GLU A 98 9.78 -16.89 -0.59
N MET A 99 8.93 -16.80 -1.62
CA MET A 99 7.49 -16.61 -1.44
C MET A 99 6.84 -17.78 -0.68
N ARG A 100 7.22 -19.03 -0.99
CA ARG A 100 6.73 -20.21 -0.25
C ARG A 100 7.20 -20.19 1.19
N ASP A 101 8.47 -19.93 1.42
CA ASP A 101 9.06 -19.86 2.76
C ASP A 101 8.40 -18.77 3.62
N GLY A 102 8.16 -17.60 3.04
CA GLY A 102 7.43 -16.51 3.69
C GLY A 102 6.05 -16.94 4.21
N ARG A 103 5.32 -17.75 3.45
CA ARG A 103 4.02 -18.26 3.87
C ARG A 103 4.11 -19.48 4.79
N GLU A 104 4.91 -20.48 4.42
CA GLU A 104 4.86 -21.82 5.03
C GLU A 104 5.74 -21.90 6.29
N SER A 105 6.89 -21.20 6.30
CA SER A 105 7.83 -21.19 7.43
C SER A 105 7.66 -19.99 8.33
N LEU A 106 7.46 -18.79 7.75
CA LEU A 106 7.40 -17.53 8.50
C LEU A 106 5.96 -17.10 8.85
N GLY A 107 4.95 -17.74 8.29
CA GLY A 107 3.54 -17.49 8.64
C GLY A 107 2.98 -16.15 8.13
N LEU A 108 3.65 -15.49 7.18
CA LEU A 108 3.21 -14.22 6.61
C LEU A 108 1.93 -14.40 5.79
N GLN A 109 1.02 -13.42 5.85
CA GLN A 109 -0.37 -13.59 5.48
C GLN A 109 -0.78 -12.89 4.18
N GLY A 110 0.14 -12.23 3.50
CA GLY A 110 -0.09 -11.55 2.22
C GLY A 110 1.22 -11.31 1.49
N ILE A 111 1.14 -10.67 0.33
CA ILE A 111 2.29 -10.39 -0.55
C ILE A 111 2.36 -8.88 -0.81
N LYS A 112 3.53 -8.28 -0.60
CA LYS A 112 3.87 -6.93 -1.05
C LYS A 112 4.71 -6.99 -2.32
N LEU A 113 4.29 -6.24 -3.33
CA LEU A 113 5.01 -6.06 -4.58
C LEU A 113 5.39 -4.59 -4.78
N LEU A 114 6.57 -4.38 -5.37
CA LEU A 114 7.12 -3.07 -5.69
C LEU A 114 7.47 -2.98 -7.20
N PRO A 115 6.46 -3.02 -8.12
CA PRO A 115 6.70 -3.23 -9.54
C PRO A 115 7.68 -2.24 -10.15
N MET A 116 7.48 -0.92 -9.96
CA MET A 116 8.38 0.07 -10.52
C MET A 116 9.75 0.10 -9.83
N TYR A 117 9.81 -0.15 -8.50
CA TYR A 117 11.07 -0.15 -7.76
C TYR A 117 11.96 -1.34 -8.12
N ALA A 118 11.37 -2.46 -8.50
CA ALA A 118 12.07 -3.67 -8.93
C ALA A 118 12.18 -3.79 -10.48
N GLY A 119 11.41 -3.00 -11.23
CA GLY A 119 11.49 -2.94 -12.69
C GLY A 119 10.73 -4.05 -13.42
N PHE A 120 9.57 -4.47 -12.94
CA PHE A 120 8.71 -5.46 -13.60
C PHE A 120 7.27 -4.96 -13.77
N ARG A 121 6.57 -5.52 -14.74
CA ARG A 121 5.14 -5.26 -14.94
C ARG A 121 4.31 -6.36 -14.28
N PRO A 122 3.26 -6.01 -13.51
CA PRO A 122 2.42 -7.00 -12.83
C PRO A 122 1.69 -7.97 -13.76
N ASP A 123 1.40 -7.56 -14.99
CA ASP A 123 0.69 -8.34 -16.00
C ASP A 123 1.59 -9.27 -16.83
N ASP A 124 2.89 -9.25 -16.63
CA ASP A 124 3.81 -10.17 -17.30
C ASP A 124 3.44 -11.61 -16.95
N ARG A 125 3.33 -12.43 -18.00
CA ARG A 125 2.92 -13.84 -17.87
C ARG A 125 3.91 -14.71 -17.10
N THR A 126 5.15 -14.30 -16.99
CA THR A 126 6.16 -14.95 -16.15
C THR A 126 5.81 -14.89 -14.66
N LEU A 127 4.91 -13.97 -14.27
CA LEU A 127 4.40 -13.82 -12.91
C LEU A 127 3.11 -14.61 -12.66
N ASP A 128 2.55 -15.31 -13.64
CA ASP A 128 1.37 -16.16 -13.43
C ASP A 128 1.54 -17.15 -12.24
N PRO A 129 2.74 -17.74 -11.97
CA PRO A 129 2.95 -18.56 -10.79
C PRO A 129 2.71 -17.82 -9.45
N LEU A 130 3.06 -16.53 -9.34
CA LEU A 130 2.77 -15.72 -8.16
C LEU A 130 1.27 -15.57 -7.96
N TRP A 131 0.56 -15.19 -9.01
CA TRP A 131 -0.89 -14.99 -8.96
C TRP A 131 -1.64 -16.28 -8.68
N GLN A 132 -1.19 -17.41 -9.23
CA GLN A 132 -1.72 -18.75 -8.93
C GLN A 132 -1.51 -19.12 -7.46
N TYR A 133 -0.32 -18.84 -6.92
CA TYR A 133 -0.02 -19.10 -5.51
C TYR A 133 -0.88 -18.24 -4.59
N ALA A 134 -1.00 -16.95 -4.88
CA ALA A 134 -1.85 -16.02 -4.13
C ALA A 134 -3.33 -16.48 -4.13
N SER A 135 -3.86 -16.87 -5.28
CA SER A 135 -5.22 -17.42 -5.41
C SER A 135 -5.40 -18.69 -4.57
N LYS A 136 -4.50 -19.66 -4.74
CA LYS A 136 -4.56 -20.97 -4.04
C LYS A 136 -4.54 -20.82 -2.52
N HIS A 137 -3.68 -19.91 -2.02
CA HIS A 137 -3.49 -19.71 -0.58
C HIS A 137 -4.33 -18.56 -0.01
N ARG A 138 -5.19 -17.94 -0.85
CA ARG A 138 -6.05 -16.79 -0.51
C ARG A 138 -5.28 -15.60 0.06
N LEU A 139 -4.06 -15.38 -0.42
CA LEU A 139 -3.21 -14.28 0.02
C LEU A 139 -3.61 -13.00 -0.70
N PRO A 140 -3.90 -11.91 0.02
CA PRO A 140 -4.01 -10.60 -0.60
C PRO A 140 -2.66 -10.13 -1.12
N VAL A 141 -2.68 -9.38 -2.22
CA VAL A 141 -1.48 -8.82 -2.85
C VAL A 141 -1.59 -7.30 -2.86
N LEU A 142 -0.72 -6.62 -2.13
CA LEU A 142 -0.62 -5.17 -2.12
C LEU A 142 0.53 -4.73 -3.03
N LEU A 143 0.20 -3.92 -4.05
CA LEU A 143 1.19 -3.39 -4.98
C LEU A 143 1.43 -1.90 -4.73
N HIS A 144 2.68 -1.49 -4.73
CA HIS A 144 2.99 -0.07 -4.93
C HIS A 144 2.53 0.34 -6.33
N THR A 145 1.74 1.40 -6.40
CA THR A 145 1.27 2.01 -7.65
C THR A 145 1.40 3.54 -7.57
N GLY A 146 1.38 4.22 -8.71
CA GLY A 146 1.46 5.67 -8.73
C GLY A 146 2.86 6.22 -8.98
N THR A 147 3.31 7.14 -8.16
CA THR A 147 4.58 7.87 -8.37
C THR A 147 5.73 7.33 -7.55
N THR A 148 6.95 7.79 -7.89
CA THR A 148 8.18 7.52 -7.14
C THR A 148 9.13 8.71 -7.18
N PHE A 149 10.06 8.76 -6.24
CA PHE A 149 11.21 9.65 -6.24
C PHE A 149 12.49 8.96 -6.76
N ILE A 150 12.44 7.67 -7.10
CA ILE A 150 13.59 6.87 -7.55
C ILE A 150 13.77 7.01 -9.06
N ALA A 151 14.89 7.58 -9.50
CA ALA A 151 15.13 7.94 -10.89
C ALA A 151 15.20 6.74 -11.84
N GLN A 152 15.73 5.61 -11.38
CA GLN A 152 15.84 4.38 -12.17
C GLN A 152 14.55 3.55 -12.23
N ALA A 153 13.53 3.89 -11.43
CA ALA A 153 12.27 3.16 -11.39
C ALA A 153 11.39 3.52 -12.61
N PRO A 154 11.07 2.56 -13.51
CA PRO A 154 10.29 2.85 -14.71
C PRO A 154 8.82 3.10 -14.39
N LEU A 155 8.28 4.27 -14.72
CA LEU A 155 6.88 4.65 -14.48
C LEU A 155 5.88 3.69 -15.13
N GLU A 156 6.24 3.09 -16.28
CA GLU A 156 5.37 2.11 -16.95
C GLU A 156 5.01 0.91 -16.07
N CYS A 157 5.88 0.53 -15.13
CA CYS A 157 5.63 -0.62 -14.26
C CYS A 157 4.60 -0.38 -13.15
N THR A 158 4.18 0.87 -12.93
CA THR A 158 3.27 1.25 -11.81
C THR A 158 1.83 1.52 -12.23
N LEU A 159 1.53 1.47 -13.53
CA LEU A 159 0.23 1.90 -14.05
C LEU A 159 -0.89 0.94 -13.64
N PRO A 160 -2.02 1.46 -13.09
CA PRO A 160 -3.13 0.62 -12.63
C PRO A 160 -3.74 -0.26 -13.73
N ARG A 161 -3.67 0.19 -15.00
CA ARG A 161 -4.15 -0.58 -16.14
C ARG A 161 -3.54 -1.97 -16.30
N HIS A 162 -2.33 -2.19 -15.76
CA HIS A 162 -1.67 -3.50 -15.80
C HIS A 162 -2.33 -4.51 -14.84
N ILE A 163 -3.15 -4.04 -13.90
CA ILE A 163 -3.89 -4.91 -13.00
C ILE A 163 -5.17 -5.44 -13.65
N ASP A 164 -5.74 -4.73 -14.61
CA ASP A 164 -6.94 -5.17 -15.32
C ASP A 164 -6.81 -6.61 -15.91
N PRO A 165 -5.78 -6.91 -16.73
CA PRO A 165 -5.59 -8.26 -17.27
C PRO A 165 -5.22 -9.30 -16.19
N VAL A 166 -4.58 -8.90 -15.10
CA VAL A 166 -4.29 -9.79 -13.96
C VAL A 166 -5.57 -10.21 -13.26
N ALA A 167 -6.40 -9.25 -12.84
CA ALA A 167 -7.64 -9.50 -12.16
C ALA A 167 -8.65 -10.28 -13.03
N ALA A 168 -8.60 -10.10 -14.36
CA ALA A 168 -9.40 -10.90 -15.29
C ALA A 168 -8.94 -12.38 -15.35
N ARG A 169 -7.64 -12.66 -15.23
CA ARG A 169 -7.08 -14.02 -15.22
C ARG A 169 -7.22 -14.72 -13.87
N PHE A 170 -7.13 -13.94 -12.79
CA PHE A 170 -7.11 -14.43 -11.41
C PHE A 170 -8.19 -13.71 -10.57
N PRO A 171 -9.48 -13.92 -10.88
CA PRO A 171 -10.58 -13.11 -10.32
C PRO A 171 -10.76 -13.28 -8.81
N ASP A 172 -10.23 -14.37 -8.22
CA ASP A 172 -10.33 -14.64 -6.78
C ASP A 172 -9.21 -14.00 -5.95
N VAL A 173 -8.17 -13.47 -6.60
CA VAL A 173 -7.07 -12.78 -5.90
C VAL A 173 -7.52 -11.42 -5.44
N ARG A 174 -7.32 -11.14 -4.15
CA ARG A 174 -7.57 -9.83 -3.56
C ARG A 174 -6.35 -8.95 -3.82
N ILE A 175 -6.56 -7.85 -4.53
CA ILE A 175 -5.48 -6.95 -4.95
C ILE A 175 -5.72 -5.58 -4.34
N ILE A 176 -4.69 -4.97 -3.75
CA ILE A 176 -4.74 -3.62 -3.19
C ILE A 176 -3.76 -2.74 -3.98
N LEU A 177 -4.28 -1.69 -4.58
CA LEU A 177 -3.48 -0.68 -5.28
C LEU A 177 -3.14 0.44 -4.31
N ALA A 178 -1.86 0.62 -4.01
CA ALA A 178 -1.42 1.63 -3.06
C ALA A 178 -1.70 3.06 -3.54
N HIS A 179 -1.98 3.98 -2.59
CA HIS A 179 -2.02 5.43 -2.79
C HIS A 179 -3.06 5.92 -3.82
N LEU A 180 -4.20 5.20 -4.00
CA LEU A 180 -5.13 5.42 -5.11
C LEU A 180 -4.41 5.58 -6.46
N SER A 181 -3.20 5.01 -6.56
CA SER A 181 -2.31 5.05 -7.72
C SER A 181 -1.97 6.46 -8.21
N HIS A 182 -1.98 7.48 -7.34
CA HIS A 182 -1.75 8.86 -7.77
C HIS A 182 -0.41 8.99 -8.54
N PRO A 183 -0.34 9.75 -9.63
CA PRO A 183 -1.36 10.61 -10.24
C PRO A 183 -2.23 9.91 -11.32
N TYR A 184 -2.42 8.59 -11.27
CA TYR A 184 -3.21 7.82 -12.24
C TYR A 184 -4.57 7.38 -11.67
N GLU A 185 -5.21 8.23 -10.85
CA GLU A 185 -6.44 7.95 -10.11
C GLU A 185 -7.59 7.49 -11.00
N GLY A 186 -7.73 8.08 -12.19
CA GLY A 186 -8.79 7.70 -13.14
C GLY A 186 -8.69 6.24 -13.57
N GLU A 187 -7.47 5.74 -13.83
CA GLU A 187 -7.24 4.33 -14.14
C GLU A 187 -7.46 3.43 -12.91
N CYS A 188 -7.02 3.89 -11.74
CA CYS A 188 -7.22 3.18 -10.48
C CYS A 188 -8.71 2.99 -10.19
N VAL A 189 -9.49 4.07 -10.23
CA VAL A 189 -10.94 4.05 -9.98
C VAL A 189 -11.65 3.17 -11.01
N ALA A 190 -11.29 3.24 -12.29
CA ALA A 190 -11.84 2.36 -13.32
C ALA A 190 -11.55 0.88 -13.04
N THR A 191 -10.34 0.57 -12.56
CA THR A 191 -9.91 -0.81 -12.27
C THR A 191 -10.62 -1.38 -11.03
N ILE A 192 -10.67 -0.63 -9.91
CA ILE A 192 -11.33 -1.09 -8.69
C ILE A 192 -12.85 -1.20 -8.86
N ARG A 193 -13.46 -0.34 -9.70
CA ARG A 193 -14.88 -0.42 -10.04
C ARG A 193 -15.22 -1.67 -10.85
N LYS A 194 -14.33 -2.05 -11.77
CA LYS A 194 -14.55 -3.16 -12.70
C LYS A 194 -14.43 -4.53 -12.02
N HIS A 195 -13.50 -4.68 -11.09
CA HIS A 195 -13.14 -5.96 -10.50
C HIS A 195 -13.61 -6.08 -9.04
N PRO A 196 -14.36 -7.15 -8.68
CA PRO A 196 -14.95 -7.29 -7.35
C PRO A 196 -13.92 -7.38 -6.22
N HIS A 197 -12.72 -7.93 -6.49
CA HIS A 197 -11.67 -8.16 -5.50
C HIS A 197 -10.45 -7.26 -5.70
N VAL A 198 -10.59 -6.15 -6.44
CA VAL A 198 -9.55 -5.11 -6.52
C VAL A 198 -9.98 -3.93 -5.66
N TYR A 199 -9.09 -3.48 -4.80
CA TYR A 199 -9.23 -2.38 -3.83
C TYR A 199 -8.12 -1.36 -4.06
N ALA A 200 -8.21 -0.21 -3.40
CA ALA A 200 -7.10 0.74 -3.33
C ALA A 200 -7.02 1.33 -1.91
N ASP A 201 -5.83 1.77 -1.48
CA ASP A 201 -5.68 2.48 -0.22
C ASP A 201 -5.39 3.99 -0.44
N ILE A 202 -5.57 4.78 0.63
CA ILE A 202 -5.37 6.25 0.62
C ILE A 202 -4.03 6.67 1.21
N SER A 203 -3.13 5.74 1.45
CA SER A 203 -1.87 6.00 2.14
C SER A 203 -1.02 7.08 1.45
N ALA A 204 -0.20 7.80 2.21
CA ALA A 204 0.71 8.85 1.73
C ALA A 204 0.05 10.02 0.96
N LEU A 205 -1.24 10.26 1.09
CA LEU A 205 -1.95 11.31 0.34
C LEU A 205 -2.36 12.53 1.17
N HIS A 206 -2.55 12.41 2.49
CA HIS A 206 -3.11 13.51 3.28
C HIS A 206 -2.28 14.80 3.25
N TYR A 207 -0.97 14.71 3.10
CA TYR A 207 -0.09 15.88 2.97
C TYR A 207 -0.06 16.48 1.55
N ARG A 208 -0.91 15.97 0.64
CA ARG A 208 -1.22 16.51 -0.69
C ARG A 208 -2.73 16.76 -0.77
N PRO A 209 -3.26 17.78 -0.09
CA PRO A 209 -4.70 17.88 0.14
C PRO A 209 -5.51 18.01 -1.16
N PHE A 210 -5.01 18.75 -2.16
CA PHE A 210 -5.69 18.81 -3.47
C PHE A 210 -5.68 17.45 -4.19
N GLN A 211 -4.55 16.73 -4.15
CA GLN A 211 -4.44 15.41 -4.76
C GLN A 211 -5.40 14.41 -4.11
N LEU A 212 -5.43 14.39 -2.76
CA LEU A 212 -6.36 13.53 -2.01
C LEU A 212 -7.81 13.90 -2.28
N TYR A 213 -8.15 15.19 -2.30
CA TYR A 213 -9.48 15.67 -2.66
C TYR A 213 -9.88 15.19 -4.06
N HIS A 214 -9.02 15.41 -5.06
CA HIS A 214 -9.26 14.98 -6.44
C HIS A 214 -9.48 13.46 -6.54
N SER A 215 -8.62 12.68 -5.90
CA SER A 215 -8.74 11.22 -5.87
C SER A 215 -10.06 10.75 -5.27
N LEU A 216 -10.44 11.31 -4.10
CA LEU A 216 -11.67 10.94 -3.42
C LEU A 216 -12.94 11.47 -4.14
N MET A 217 -12.83 12.57 -4.88
CA MET A 217 -13.93 13.02 -5.75
C MET A 217 -14.22 12.01 -6.86
N LEU A 218 -13.20 11.44 -7.49
CA LEU A 218 -13.41 10.36 -8.46
C LEU A 218 -14.04 9.13 -7.79
N VAL A 219 -13.57 8.74 -6.59
CA VAL A 219 -14.18 7.66 -5.80
C VAL A 219 -15.65 7.93 -5.55
N GLN A 220 -16.01 9.15 -5.15
CA GLN A 220 -17.39 9.57 -4.88
C GLN A 220 -18.26 9.56 -6.13
N GLU A 221 -17.80 10.15 -7.23
CA GLU A 221 -18.55 10.21 -8.49
C GLU A 221 -18.81 8.83 -9.10
N TYR A 222 -17.87 7.91 -8.96
CA TYR A 222 -18.02 6.53 -9.44
C TYR A 222 -18.68 5.59 -8.41
N GLY A 223 -18.97 6.07 -7.18
CA GLY A 223 -19.67 5.30 -6.15
C GLY A 223 -18.89 4.07 -5.66
N VAL A 224 -17.57 4.17 -5.51
CA VAL A 224 -16.69 3.04 -5.16
C VAL A 224 -16.01 3.19 -3.79
N TRP A 225 -16.65 3.87 -2.84
CA TRP A 225 -16.14 4.02 -1.49
C TRP A 225 -15.88 2.69 -0.78
N ASP A 226 -16.70 1.69 -1.09
CA ASP A 226 -16.55 0.32 -0.60
C ASP A 226 -15.26 -0.39 -1.07
N LYS A 227 -14.57 0.19 -2.05
CA LYS A 227 -13.30 -0.30 -2.59
C LYS A 227 -12.06 0.42 -2.06
N VAL A 228 -12.28 1.47 -1.25
CA VAL A 228 -11.18 2.29 -0.73
C VAL A 228 -10.90 1.93 0.73
N LEU A 229 -9.64 1.71 1.05
CA LEU A 229 -9.16 1.26 2.35
C LEU A 229 -8.33 2.34 3.03
N PHE A 230 -8.40 2.38 4.36
CA PHE A 230 -7.55 3.25 5.16
C PHE A 230 -6.13 2.69 5.24
N GLY A 231 -5.13 3.52 4.98
CA GLY A 231 -3.71 3.19 5.09
C GLY A 231 -2.88 4.45 5.35
N THR A 232 -1.74 4.31 6.02
CA THR A 232 -0.87 5.45 6.34
C THR A 232 0.34 5.57 5.43
N ASP A 233 1.01 4.50 5.09
CA ASP A 233 2.39 4.47 4.55
C ASP A 233 3.41 4.90 5.63
N TYR A 234 3.18 4.50 6.91
CA TYR A 234 4.15 4.79 7.97
C TYR A 234 5.52 4.19 7.60
N PRO A 235 6.63 4.94 7.72
CA PRO A 235 6.83 6.16 8.51
C PRO A 235 6.64 7.47 7.74
N PHE A 236 6.17 7.45 6.48
CA PHE A 236 5.91 8.68 5.74
C PHE A 236 4.83 9.56 6.38
N THR A 237 3.87 8.95 7.08
CA THR A 237 2.85 9.62 7.84
C THR A 237 2.33 8.75 8.99
N THR A 238 1.39 9.24 9.79
CA THR A 238 0.85 8.58 10.97
C THR A 238 -0.66 8.42 10.89
N VAL A 239 -1.24 7.55 11.72
CA VAL A 239 -2.69 7.32 11.76
C VAL A 239 -3.44 8.61 12.08
N ASN A 240 -3.09 9.30 13.17
CA ASN A 240 -3.78 10.54 13.56
C ASN A 240 -3.64 11.63 12.50
N ALA A 241 -2.46 11.83 11.93
CA ALA A 241 -2.25 12.83 10.89
C ALA A 241 -3.07 12.53 9.62
N THR A 242 -3.20 11.25 9.25
CA THR A 242 -4.00 10.82 8.10
C THR A 242 -5.50 11.04 8.37
N VAL A 243 -5.99 10.67 9.55
CA VAL A 243 -7.39 10.91 9.98
C VAL A 243 -7.73 12.39 9.98
N ASP A 244 -6.87 13.21 10.59
CA ASP A 244 -7.06 14.67 10.65
C ASP A 244 -7.04 15.30 9.26
N GLY A 245 -6.12 14.84 8.39
CA GLY A 245 -6.05 15.27 7.00
C GLY A 245 -7.32 14.96 6.20
N LEU A 246 -7.88 13.75 6.36
CA LEU A 246 -9.15 13.35 5.74
C LEU A 246 -10.32 14.22 6.22
N ARG A 247 -10.45 14.41 7.53
CA ARG A 247 -11.53 15.20 8.15
C ARG A 247 -11.45 16.67 7.79
N GLY A 248 -10.25 17.18 7.56
CA GLY A 248 -9.98 18.57 7.19
C GLY A 248 -10.22 18.91 5.73
N LEU A 249 -10.41 17.94 4.82
CA LEU A 249 -10.42 18.18 3.37
C LEU A 249 -11.47 19.20 2.93
N ASN A 250 -12.68 19.12 3.45
CA ASN A 250 -13.76 20.03 3.05
C ASN A 250 -13.53 21.49 3.49
N ALA A 251 -12.64 21.75 4.45
CA ALA A 251 -12.32 23.11 4.87
C ALA A 251 -11.61 23.92 3.76
N MET A 252 -10.79 23.27 2.93
CA MET A 252 -10.13 23.92 1.79
C MET A 252 -11.11 24.40 0.70
N LEU A 253 -12.37 23.95 0.75
CA LEU A 253 -13.38 24.27 -0.25
C LEU A 253 -14.26 25.44 0.16
N GLU A 254 -14.04 26.07 1.32
CA GLU A 254 -14.79 27.22 1.77
C GLU A 254 -14.67 28.38 0.79
N GLY A 255 -15.82 28.99 0.44
CA GLY A 255 -15.88 30.08 -0.53
C GLY A 255 -15.70 29.65 -2.00
N THR A 256 -15.60 28.34 -2.29
CA THR A 256 -15.53 27.80 -3.66
C THR A 256 -16.86 27.19 -4.11
N ALA A 257 -17.01 26.98 -5.44
CA ALA A 257 -18.12 26.25 -6.04
C ALA A 257 -17.80 24.74 -6.24
N LEU A 258 -16.65 24.26 -5.73
CA LEU A 258 -16.27 22.86 -5.85
C LEU A 258 -17.21 21.96 -5.00
N PRO A 259 -17.54 20.75 -5.50
CA PRO A 259 -18.37 19.81 -4.76
C PRO A 259 -17.64 19.34 -3.49
N ARG A 260 -18.41 19.10 -2.43
CA ARG A 260 -17.89 18.60 -1.16
C ARG A 260 -17.85 17.09 -1.15
N LEU A 261 -16.85 16.53 -0.46
CA LEU A 261 -16.80 15.11 -0.14
C LEU A 261 -17.86 14.77 0.92
N ASP A 262 -18.45 13.59 0.81
CA ASP A 262 -19.37 13.04 1.80
C ASP A 262 -18.59 12.63 3.07
N VAL A 263 -18.78 13.39 4.14
CA VAL A 263 -18.13 13.15 5.44
C VAL A 263 -18.52 11.79 6.02
N GLY A 264 -19.76 11.35 5.80
CA GLY A 264 -20.23 10.03 6.26
C GLY A 264 -19.47 8.89 5.59
N GLN A 265 -19.15 9.02 4.30
CA GLN A 265 -18.33 8.03 3.58
C GLN A 265 -16.87 8.04 4.05
N ILE A 266 -16.31 9.22 4.35
CA ILE A 266 -14.95 9.33 4.91
C ILE A 266 -14.89 8.61 6.26
N GLU A 267 -15.81 8.87 7.18
CA GLU A 267 -15.87 8.21 8.49
C GLU A 267 -16.12 6.70 8.36
N ALA A 268 -16.98 6.28 7.44
CA ALA A 268 -17.22 4.87 7.17
C ALA A 268 -15.96 4.14 6.66
N MET A 269 -15.17 4.80 5.79
CA MET A 269 -13.89 4.26 5.30
C MET A 269 -12.87 4.13 6.44
N ILE A 270 -12.74 5.14 7.31
CA ILE A 270 -11.81 5.11 8.46
C ILE A 270 -12.19 3.99 9.44
N ALA A 271 -13.49 3.80 9.70
CA ALA A 271 -13.98 2.83 10.68
C ALA A 271 -14.12 1.39 10.14
N ARG A 272 -13.96 1.20 8.85
CA ARG A 272 -14.17 -0.09 8.18
C ARG A 272 -13.13 -1.12 8.61
N ASN A 273 -13.58 -2.35 8.88
CA ASN A 273 -12.73 -3.52 9.00
C ASN A 273 -12.71 -4.32 7.69
N PRO A 274 -11.66 -4.22 6.87
CA PRO A 274 -11.57 -4.91 5.59
C PRO A 274 -10.97 -6.33 5.69
N LEU A 275 -10.59 -6.81 6.87
CA LEU A 275 -9.82 -8.05 7.00
C LEU A 275 -10.53 -9.26 6.41
N SER A 276 -11.86 -9.39 6.60
CA SER A 276 -12.63 -10.47 5.98
C SER A 276 -12.68 -10.36 4.46
N ASP A 277 -12.82 -9.13 3.93
CA ASP A 277 -12.82 -8.88 2.49
C ASP A 277 -11.46 -9.23 1.87
N LEU A 278 -10.39 -9.04 2.64
CA LEU A 278 -9.02 -9.37 2.26
C LEU A 278 -8.64 -10.84 2.53
N GLY A 279 -9.50 -11.61 3.21
CA GLY A 279 -9.23 -13.01 3.54
C GLY A 279 -8.26 -13.22 4.70
N LEU A 280 -8.17 -12.23 5.60
CA LEU A 280 -7.27 -12.18 6.76
C LEU A 280 -7.97 -12.42 8.11
N ALA A 281 -9.30 -12.59 8.10
CA ALA A 281 -10.14 -12.85 9.29
C ALA A 281 -10.47 -14.32 9.43
#